data_e8ca718ed42ff7495edbd3e5ee7bcf0f
#
_entry.id   e8ca718ed42ff7495edbd3e5ee7bcf0f
#
_cell.length_a   1.000
_cell.length_b   1.000
_cell.length_c   1.000
_cell.angle_alpha   90.00
_cell.angle_beta   90.00
_cell.angle_gamma   90.00
#
_symmetry.space_group_name_H-M   'P 1'
#
loop_
_entity.id
_entity.type
_entity.pdbx_description
1 polymer ?
#
loop_
_entity_poly.entity_id
_entity_poly.type
_entity_poly.pdbx_seq_one_letter_code
_entity_poly.pdbx_strand_id
1 'polypeptide(L)'
;VLLAYFCRQVRTENVFMRNLADQCRSCIYLGMYCAWVIYLRRHVVHKKTRRCLTAIGCLMVFWFFVRTVKFHIFHDPLGEHICWYLYYIPMILIPVLGLAAAMFLGEKEEEKTVRKVIILLTVAAILIVSVFTNDLHQLVFRFSGRPPLSDRDYSYGILFIVIQGWIIFCLIWMEIILIRKSRIPGRKQFWL
;
A
#
# COMPACT_ATOMS: atom_id res chain seq x y z
N VAL A 1 15.30 -12.13 -3.48
CA VAL A 1 15.21 -11.70 -4.89
C VAL A 1 15.60 -12.83 -5.83
N LEU A 2 16.78 -13.48 -5.66
CA LEU A 2 17.25 -14.61 -6.49
C LEU A 2 16.29 -15.82 -6.42
N LEU A 3 15.80 -16.21 -5.23
CA LEU A 3 14.85 -17.31 -5.05
C LEU A 3 13.48 -16.99 -5.68
N ALA A 4 13.01 -15.73 -5.59
CA ALA A 4 11.78 -15.30 -6.24
C ALA A 4 11.91 -15.29 -7.77
N TYR A 5 13.11 -14.98 -8.29
CA TYR A 5 13.43 -15.07 -9.72
C TYR A 5 13.46 -16.52 -10.19
N PHE A 6 14.09 -17.41 -9.42
CA PHE A 6 14.13 -18.85 -9.71
C PHE A 6 12.73 -19.47 -9.72
N CYS A 7 11.88 -19.16 -8.73
CA CYS A 7 10.48 -19.59 -8.71
C CYS A 7 9.66 -19.04 -9.90
N ARG A 8 10.03 -17.90 -10.47
CA ARG A 8 9.39 -17.34 -11.67
C ARG A 8 9.82 -18.04 -12.95
N GLN A 9 11.05 -18.55 -13.01
CA GLN A 9 11.59 -19.23 -14.19
C GLN A 9 11.25 -20.71 -14.28
N VAL A 10 10.80 -21.34 -13.18
CA VAL A 10 10.25 -22.70 -13.22
C VAL A 10 8.85 -22.65 -13.85
N ARG A 11 8.81 -22.35 -15.14
CA ARG A 11 7.63 -22.42 -16.01
C ARG A 11 7.48 -23.85 -16.47
N THR A 12 7.03 -24.72 -15.57
CA THR A 12 6.63 -26.06 -15.96
C THR A 12 5.20 -26.02 -16.46
N GLU A 13 4.89 -26.75 -17.53
CA GLU A 13 3.54 -26.91 -18.08
C GLU A 13 2.59 -27.56 -17.07
N ASN A 14 3.12 -28.07 -15.97
CA ASN A 14 2.37 -28.73 -14.91
C ASN A 14 1.74 -27.70 -13.97
N VAL A 15 0.40 -27.65 -13.92
CA VAL A 15 -0.39 -26.73 -13.07
C VAL A 15 0.01 -26.81 -11.60
N PHE A 16 0.37 -28.01 -11.12
CA PHE A 16 0.82 -28.22 -9.75
C PHE A 16 2.11 -27.45 -9.43
N MET A 17 3.12 -27.53 -10.28
CA MET A 17 4.40 -26.83 -10.08
C MET A 17 4.25 -25.32 -10.15
N ARG A 18 3.35 -24.81 -10.99
CA ARG A 18 3.04 -23.40 -11.07
C ARG A 18 2.39 -22.88 -9.79
N ASN A 19 1.42 -23.61 -9.25
CA ASN A 19 0.77 -23.27 -7.99
C ASN A 19 1.75 -23.31 -6.82
N LEU A 20 2.63 -24.31 -6.77
CA LEU A 20 3.68 -24.42 -5.75
C LEU A 20 4.67 -23.25 -5.83
N ALA A 21 5.12 -22.87 -7.02
CA ALA A 21 6.00 -21.73 -7.23
C ALA A 21 5.33 -20.39 -6.80
N ASP A 22 4.05 -20.21 -7.07
CA ASP A 22 3.30 -19.02 -6.66
C ASP A 22 3.10 -18.96 -5.14
N GLN A 23 2.85 -20.09 -4.48
CA GLN A 23 2.77 -20.17 -3.02
C GLN A 23 4.13 -19.87 -2.38
N CYS A 24 5.22 -20.47 -2.86
CA CYS A 24 6.58 -20.20 -2.38
C CYS A 24 6.92 -18.71 -2.51
N ARG A 25 6.59 -18.08 -3.63
CA ARG A 25 6.80 -16.65 -3.85
C ARG A 25 6.04 -15.80 -2.83
N SER A 26 4.78 -16.12 -2.57
CA SER A 26 3.94 -15.41 -1.59
C SER A 26 4.50 -15.55 -0.16
N CYS A 27 4.94 -16.76 0.24
CA CYS A 27 5.57 -16.99 1.54
C CYS A 27 6.89 -16.21 1.70
N ILE A 28 7.72 -16.13 0.63
CA ILE A 28 8.98 -15.38 0.66
C ILE A 28 8.70 -13.89 0.89
N TYR A 29 7.77 -13.29 0.15
CA TYR A 29 7.42 -11.89 0.35
C TYR A 29 6.85 -11.63 1.74
N LEU A 30 5.96 -12.48 2.22
CA LEU A 30 5.40 -12.37 3.58
C LEU A 30 6.53 -12.42 4.63
N GLY A 31 7.44 -13.38 4.52
CA GLY A 31 8.60 -13.51 5.41
C GLY A 31 9.51 -12.26 5.38
N MET A 32 9.78 -11.71 4.19
CA MET A 32 10.57 -10.49 4.04
C MET A 32 9.89 -9.28 4.72
N TYR A 33 8.58 -9.11 4.57
CA TYR A 33 7.87 -8.00 5.23
C TYR A 33 7.79 -8.17 6.74
N CYS A 34 7.57 -9.38 7.24
CA CYS A 34 7.62 -9.66 8.67
C CYS A 34 9.01 -9.35 9.25
N ALA A 35 10.08 -9.80 8.60
CA ALA A 35 11.45 -9.51 8.99
C ALA A 35 11.73 -7.99 8.99
N TRP A 36 11.26 -7.28 7.96
CA TRP A 36 11.40 -5.82 7.86
C TRP A 36 10.66 -5.09 8.99
N VAL A 37 9.43 -5.49 9.33
CA VAL A 37 8.68 -4.91 10.46
C VAL A 37 9.40 -5.15 11.79
N ILE A 38 9.97 -6.36 12.00
CA ILE A 38 10.75 -6.67 13.20
C ILE A 38 12.01 -5.81 13.27
N TYR A 39 12.73 -5.68 12.15
CA TYR A 39 13.92 -4.84 12.04
C TYR A 39 13.61 -3.38 12.38
N LEU A 40 12.55 -2.80 11.80
CA LEU A 40 12.12 -1.43 12.07
C LEU A 40 11.79 -1.19 13.54
N ARG A 41 11.12 -2.14 14.19
CA ARG A 41 10.80 -2.04 15.62
C ARG A 41 12.04 -1.96 16.50
N ARG A 42 13.13 -2.59 16.10
CA ARG A 42 14.38 -2.63 16.88
C ARG A 42 15.29 -1.41 16.62
N HIS A 43 15.32 -0.90 15.38
CA HIS A 43 16.31 0.11 14.96
C HIS A 43 15.76 1.53 14.87
N VAL A 44 14.46 1.74 14.69
CA VAL A 44 13.89 3.08 14.60
C VAL A 44 13.60 3.63 16.01
N VAL A 45 14.36 4.62 16.41
CA VAL A 45 14.29 5.23 17.77
C VAL A 45 13.05 6.10 17.93
N HIS A 46 12.69 6.90 16.92
CA HIS A 46 11.59 7.85 17.01
C HIS A 46 10.22 7.15 17.01
N LYS A 47 9.49 7.21 18.12
CA LYS A 47 8.24 6.44 18.34
C LYS A 47 7.18 6.66 17.27
N LYS A 48 6.93 7.92 16.83
CA LYS A 48 5.89 8.24 15.84
C LYS A 48 6.26 7.74 14.44
N THR A 49 7.50 8.00 14.00
CA THR A 49 8.04 7.46 12.73
C THR A 49 7.97 5.93 12.71
N ARG A 50 8.39 5.27 13.80
CA ARG A 50 8.31 3.81 13.93
C ARG A 50 6.88 3.28 13.80
N ARG A 51 5.89 3.96 14.42
CA ARG A 51 4.47 3.58 14.27
C ARG A 51 4.00 3.66 12.82
N CYS A 52 4.32 4.75 12.11
CA CYS A 52 3.97 4.90 10.69
C CYS A 52 4.61 3.80 9.84
N LEU A 53 5.91 3.55 10.00
CA LEU A 53 6.62 2.51 9.24
C LEU A 53 6.12 1.10 9.58
N THR A 54 5.78 0.82 10.85
CA THR A 54 5.17 -0.46 11.24
C THR A 54 3.79 -0.61 10.60
N ALA A 55 2.97 0.45 10.55
CA ALA A 55 1.67 0.43 9.90
C ALA A 55 1.79 0.18 8.38
N ILE A 56 2.79 0.78 7.72
CA ILE A 56 3.11 0.48 6.31
C ILE A 56 3.42 -1.01 6.13
N GLY A 57 4.28 -1.59 6.99
CA GLY A 57 4.59 -3.02 6.93
C GLY A 57 3.35 -3.90 7.12
N CYS A 58 2.48 -3.57 8.08
CA CYS A 58 1.21 -4.28 8.27
C CYS A 58 0.28 -4.17 7.05
N LEU A 59 0.19 -2.99 6.42
CA LEU A 59 -0.59 -2.79 5.20
C LEU A 59 -0.03 -3.58 4.01
N MET A 60 1.29 -3.72 3.91
CA MET A 60 1.91 -4.55 2.88
C MET A 60 1.60 -6.04 3.10
N VAL A 61 1.65 -6.53 4.35
CA VAL A 61 1.22 -7.90 4.70
C VAL A 61 -0.26 -8.10 4.36
N PHE A 62 -1.11 -7.14 4.73
CA PHE A 62 -2.54 -7.15 4.39
C PHE A 62 -2.76 -7.21 2.87
N TRP A 63 -2.04 -6.41 2.08
CA TRP A 63 -2.14 -6.45 0.62
C TRP A 63 -1.81 -7.82 0.05
N PHE A 64 -0.72 -8.44 0.52
CA PHE A 64 -0.36 -9.80 0.11
C PHE A 64 -1.41 -10.82 0.52
N PHE A 65 -1.96 -10.70 1.73
CA PHE A 65 -3.04 -11.56 2.19
C PHE A 65 -4.27 -11.46 1.27
N VAL A 66 -4.77 -10.25 1.01
CA VAL A 66 -5.92 -10.04 0.12
C VAL A 66 -5.64 -10.56 -1.29
N ARG A 67 -4.42 -10.37 -1.81
CA ARG A 67 -4.00 -10.92 -3.10
C ARG A 67 -4.05 -12.44 -3.11
N THR A 68 -3.53 -13.10 -2.07
CA THR A 68 -3.54 -14.56 -1.97
C THR A 68 -4.98 -15.08 -1.91
N VAL A 69 -5.83 -14.44 -1.12
CA VAL A 69 -7.25 -14.77 -1.00
C VAL A 69 -7.96 -14.63 -2.35
N LYS A 70 -7.75 -13.53 -3.07
CA LYS A 70 -8.35 -13.30 -4.39
C LYS A 70 -8.02 -14.41 -5.39
N PHE A 71 -6.77 -14.83 -5.45
CA PHE A 71 -6.32 -15.77 -6.49
C PHE A 71 -6.45 -17.26 -6.12
N HIS A 72 -6.64 -17.60 -4.82
CA HIS A 72 -6.62 -18.99 -4.37
C HIS A 72 -7.94 -19.43 -3.71
N ILE A 73 -8.74 -18.50 -3.21
CA ILE A 73 -9.93 -18.81 -2.42
C ILE A 73 -11.20 -18.38 -3.15
N PHE A 74 -11.25 -17.12 -3.59
CA PHE A 74 -12.40 -16.59 -4.28
C PHE A 74 -12.33 -16.88 -5.78
N HIS A 75 -13.34 -17.61 -6.28
CA HIS A 75 -13.54 -17.87 -7.70
C HIS A 75 -14.89 -17.30 -8.16
N ASP A 76 -15.62 -16.67 -7.23
CA ASP A 76 -16.89 -16.01 -7.51
C ASP A 76 -16.68 -14.52 -7.84
N PRO A 77 -17.47 -13.95 -8.77
CA PRO A 77 -17.31 -12.55 -9.19
C PRO A 77 -17.43 -11.54 -8.05
N LEU A 78 -18.27 -11.82 -7.05
CA LEU A 78 -18.51 -10.94 -5.91
C LEU A 78 -17.29 -10.89 -4.99
N GLY A 79 -16.69 -12.03 -4.68
CA GLY A 79 -15.47 -12.13 -3.86
C GLY A 79 -14.27 -11.45 -4.53
N GLU A 80 -14.10 -11.65 -5.84
CA GLU A 80 -13.07 -10.96 -6.63
C GLU A 80 -13.25 -9.44 -6.59
N HIS A 81 -14.48 -8.95 -6.71
CA HIS A 81 -14.82 -7.53 -6.70
C HIS A 81 -14.52 -6.88 -5.33
N ILE A 82 -14.91 -7.53 -4.22
CA ILE A 82 -14.60 -7.05 -2.87
C ILE A 82 -13.08 -7.01 -2.66
N CYS A 83 -12.36 -8.06 -3.03
CA CYS A 83 -10.90 -8.08 -2.92
C CYS A 83 -10.25 -6.96 -3.72
N TRP A 84 -10.80 -6.61 -4.88
CA TRP A 84 -10.30 -5.52 -5.70
C TRP A 84 -10.43 -4.17 -5.00
N TYR A 85 -11.56 -3.88 -4.36
CA TYR A 85 -11.73 -2.66 -3.56
C TYR A 85 -10.78 -2.63 -2.35
N LEU A 86 -10.55 -3.78 -1.70
CA LEU A 86 -9.62 -3.89 -0.58
C LEU A 86 -8.18 -3.51 -0.94
N TYR A 87 -7.76 -3.66 -2.21
CA TYR A 87 -6.43 -3.21 -2.65
C TYR A 87 -6.24 -1.70 -2.55
N TYR A 88 -7.31 -0.91 -2.61
CA TYR A 88 -7.22 0.56 -2.51
C TYR A 88 -6.89 1.04 -1.10
N ILE A 89 -7.16 0.26 -0.06
CA ILE A 89 -6.77 0.61 1.33
C ILE A 89 -5.26 0.80 1.44
N PRO A 90 -4.41 -0.19 1.19
CA PRO A 90 -2.96 -0.01 1.26
C PRO A 90 -2.45 0.96 0.19
N MET A 91 -3.03 0.97 -1.01
CA MET A 91 -2.60 1.85 -2.09
C MET A 91 -2.74 3.34 -1.74
N ILE A 92 -3.80 3.73 -1.03
CA ILE A 92 -4.03 5.12 -0.59
C ILE A 92 -3.28 5.42 0.71
N LEU A 93 -3.25 4.49 1.69
CA LEU A 93 -2.69 4.75 3.01
C LEU A 93 -1.16 4.70 3.05
N ILE A 94 -0.50 3.83 2.28
CA ILE A 94 0.96 3.69 2.32
C ILE A 94 1.67 5.01 1.98
N PRO A 95 1.34 5.74 0.89
CA PRO A 95 1.95 7.03 0.59
C PRO A 95 1.71 8.08 1.69
N VAL A 96 0.52 8.12 2.26
CA VAL A 96 0.17 9.05 3.35
C VAL A 96 0.97 8.75 4.62
N LEU A 97 1.10 7.48 4.99
CA LEU A 97 1.91 7.07 6.14
C LEU A 97 3.40 7.30 5.91
N GLY A 98 3.89 7.13 4.68
CA GLY A 98 5.24 7.48 4.28
C GLY A 98 5.51 8.97 4.44
N LEU A 99 4.60 9.82 3.95
CA LEU A 99 4.66 11.27 4.13
C LEU A 99 4.61 11.63 5.63
N ALA A 100 3.74 11.01 6.42
CA ALA A 100 3.66 11.23 7.87
C ALA A 100 4.98 10.84 8.57
N ALA A 101 5.58 9.71 8.20
CA ALA A 101 6.86 9.27 8.72
C ALA A 101 7.98 10.29 8.42
N ALA A 102 8.03 10.81 7.19
CA ALA A 102 8.97 11.85 6.78
C ALA A 102 8.75 13.16 7.56
N MET A 103 7.49 13.55 7.81
CA MET A 103 7.14 14.73 8.60
C MET A 103 7.59 14.60 10.05
N PHE A 104 7.37 13.46 10.70
CA PHE A 104 7.80 13.22 12.09
C PHE A 104 9.30 13.09 12.26
N LEU A 105 10.05 12.79 11.20
CA LEU A 105 11.50 12.62 11.29
C LEU A 105 12.18 13.91 11.72
N GLY A 106 12.70 13.94 12.98
CA GLY A 106 13.45 15.06 13.55
C GLY A 106 12.65 16.36 13.73
N GLU A 107 11.34 16.27 13.88
CA GLU A 107 10.47 17.42 14.14
C GLU A 107 10.46 17.77 15.62
N LYS A 108 10.55 19.08 15.93
CA LYS A 108 10.50 19.63 17.31
C LYS A 108 9.05 20.00 17.69
N GLU A 109 8.26 20.52 16.74
CA GLU A 109 6.86 20.91 16.95
C GLU A 109 5.90 19.76 16.59
N GLU A 110 5.84 18.76 17.46
CA GLU A 110 5.07 17.55 17.22
C GLU A 110 3.56 17.81 17.07
N GLU A 111 2.99 18.78 17.80
CA GLU A 111 1.56 19.04 17.79
C GLU A 111 1.06 19.56 16.43
N LYS A 112 1.76 20.52 15.82
CA LYS A 112 1.44 21.03 14.49
C LYS A 112 1.55 19.95 13.42
N THR A 113 2.56 19.09 13.54
CA THR A 113 2.77 17.97 12.61
C THR A 113 1.67 16.92 12.75
N VAL A 114 1.24 16.59 13.97
CA VAL A 114 0.12 15.68 14.21
C VAL A 114 -1.16 16.20 13.56
N ARG A 115 -1.49 17.49 13.70
CA ARG A 115 -2.67 18.09 13.06
C ARG A 115 -2.64 17.94 11.54
N LYS A 116 -1.50 18.20 10.89
CA LYS A 116 -1.33 17.99 9.44
C LYS A 116 -1.54 16.52 9.04
N VAL A 117 -0.96 15.60 9.80
CA VAL A 117 -1.12 14.15 9.56
C VAL A 117 -2.58 13.70 9.71
N ILE A 118 -3.30 14.24 10.69
CA ILE A 118 -4.74 13.95 10.85
C ILE A 118 -5.51 14.42 9.62
N ILE A 119 -5.25 15.62 9.10
CA ILE A 119 -5.90 16.12 7.87
C ILE A 119 -5.62 15.18 6.69
N LEU A 120 -4.36 14.77 6.50
CA LEU A 120 -3.99 13.85 5.41
C LEU A 120 -4.70 12.50 5.54
N LEU A 121 -4.79 11.95 6.76
CA LEU A 121 -5.52 10.70 7.02
C LEU A 121 -7.02 10.85 6.82
N THR A 122 -7.60 11.99 7.16
CA THR A 122 -9.02 12.27 6.90
C THR A 122 -9.33 12.29 5.41
N VAL A 123 -8.50 12.95 4.60
CA VAL A 123 -8.63 12.92 3.13
C VAL A 123 -8.49 11.49 2.60
N ALA A 124 -7.49 10.75 3.07
CA ALA A 124 -7.32 9.36 2.67
C ALA A 124 -8.55 8.49 3.02
N ALA A 125 -9.13 8.68 4.21
CA ALA A 125 -10.34 7.98 4.62
C ALA A 125 -11.54 8.30 3.72
N ILE A 126 -11.74 9.57 3.33
CA ILE A 126 -12.79 9.96 2.39
C ILE A 126 -12.58 9.29 1.03
N LEU A 127 -11.35 9.26 0.52
CA LEU A 127 -11.04 8.59 -0.73
C LEU A 127 -11.28 7.07 -0.66
N ILE A 128 -10.94 6.42 0.45
CA ILE A 128 -11.22 5.00 0.67
C ILE A 128 -12.73 4.75 0.69
N VAL A 129 -13.49 5.53 1.45
CA VAL A 129 -14.95 5.43 1.50
C VAL A 129 -15.55 5.58 0.10
N SER A 130 -15.07 6.54 -0.69
CA SER A 130 -15.56 6.72 -2.07
C SER A 130 -15.23 5.55 -3.00
N VAL A 131 -14.16 4.79 -2.76
CA VAL A 131 -13.91 3.54 -3.48
C VAL A 131 -14.91 2.46 -3.08
N PHE A 132 -15.18 2.30 -1.79
CA PHE A 132 -16.10 1.28 -1.29
C PHE A 132 -17.58 1.58 -1.62
N THR A 133 -17.91 2.84 -1.82
CA THR A 133 -19.25 3.28 -2.25
C THR A 133 -19.38 3.41 -3.76
N ASN A 134 -18.36 3.00 -4.53
CA ASN A 134 -18.34 3.16 -5.98
C ASN A 134 -19.55 2.53 -6.70
N ASP A 135 -20.08 1.43 -6.19
CA ASP A 135 -21.24 0.75 -6.78
C ASP A 135 -22.50 1.62 -6.78
N LEU A 136 -22.56 2.66 -5.90
CA LEU A 136 -23.68 3.60 -5.86
C LEU A 136 -23.54 4.76 -6.85
N HIS A 137 -22.31 5.22 -7.13
CA HIS A 137 -22.08 6.45 -7.89
C HIS A 137 -21.23 6.28 -9.15
N GLN A 138 -20.49 5.17 -9.28
CA GLN A 138 -19.63 4.82 -10.43
C GLN A 138 -18.64 5.94 -10.85
N LEU A 139 -18.15 6.75 -9.90
CA LEU A 139 -17.22 7.86 -10.16
C LEU A 139 -15.76 7.40 -10.18
N VAL A 140 -15.43 6.32 -9.47
CA VAL A 140 -14.07 5.74 -9.46
C VAL A 140 -13.92 4.79 -10.63
N PHE A 141 -14.87 3.84 -10.77
CA PHE A 141 -14.92 2.85 -11.83
C PHE A 141 -16.33 2.80 -12.41
N ARG A 142 -16.42 2.79 -13.73
CA ARG A 142 -17.66 2.62 -14.47
C ARG A 142 -17.71 1.22 -15.03
N PHE A 143 -18.68 0.45 -14.61
CA PHE A 143 -18.90 -0.90 -15.08
C PHE A 143 -19.90 -0.90 -16.25
N SER A 144 -19.57 -1.60 -17.34
CA SER A 144 -20.43 -1.67 -18.54
C SER A 144 -21.46 -2.80 -18.50
N GLY A 145 -21.39 -3.69 -17.50
CA GLY A 145 -22.21 -4.89 -17.38
C GLY A 145 -23.29 -4.81 -16.32
N ARG A 146 -24.21 -5.82 -16.34
CA ARG A 146 -25.17 -6.07 -15.25
C ARG A 146 -24.50 -6.84 -14.10
N PRO A 147 -24.93 -6.67 -12.85
CA PRO A 147 -24.44 -7.50 -11.74
C PRO A 147 -24.64 -9.01 -12.01
N PRO A 148 -23.68 -9.87 -11.58
CA PRO A 148 -22.46 -9.57 -10.85
C PRO A 148 -21.40 -8.89 -11.73
N LEU A 149 -20.85 -7.76 -11.25
CA LEU A 149 -19.90 -6.93 -11.98
C LEU A 149 -18.54 -7.64 -12.07
N SER A 150 -18.07 -7.85 -13.30
CA SER A 150 -16.72 -8.38 -13.53
C SER A 150 -15.67 -7.28 -13.39
N ASP A 151 -14.55 -7.60 -12.76
CA ASP A 151 -13.39 -6.70 -12.69
C ASP A 151 -12.60 -6.61 -14.03
N ARG A 152 -13.10 -7.22 -15.10
CA ARG A 152 -12.50 -7.20 -16.45
C ARG A 152 -13.07 -6.11 -17.36
N ASP A 153 -14.35 -5.75 -17.16
CA ASP A 153 -15.06 -4.82 -18.04
C ASP A 153 -15.40 -3.52 -17.30
N TYR A 154 -14.38 -2.70 -17.05
CA TYR A 154 -14.54 -1.39 -16.41
C TYR A 154 -13.76 -0.30 -17.13
N SER A 155 -14.21 0.93 -16.98
CA SER A 155 -13.48 2.14 -17.36
C SER A 155 -13.19 3.03 -16.15
N TYR A 156 -12.10 3.77 -16.22
CA TYR A 156 -11.72 4.67 -15.12
C TYR A 156 -12.60 5.92 -15.10
N GLY A 157 -13.13 6.24 -13.92
CA GLY A 157 -13.89 7.48 -13.69
C GLY A 157 -13.00 8.64 -13.26
N ILE A 158 -13.61 9.83 -13.12
CA ILE A 158 -12.90 11.05 -12.73
C ILE A 158 -12.24 10.90 -11.35
N LEU A 159 -12.92 10.26 -10.40
CA LEU A 159 -12.42 10.11 -9.03
C LEU A 159 -11.18 9.19 -8.95
N PHE A 160 -11.03 8.25 -9.90
CA PHE A 160 -9.80 7.48 -10.03
C PHE A 160 -8.59 8.39 -10.30
N ILE A 161 -8.75 9.39 -11.20
CA ILE A 161 -7.68 10.36 -11.50
C ILE A 161 -7.33 11.18 -10.26
N VAL A 162 -8.34 11.56 -9.47
CA VAL A 162 -8.13 12.28 -8.19
C VAL A 162 -7.34 11.42 -7.20
N ILE A 163 -7.67 10.13 -7.08
CA ILE A 163 -6.95 9.18 -6.21
C ILE A 163 -5.48 9.06 -6.66
N GLN A 164 -5.23 8.88 -7.96
CA GLN A 164 -3.86 8.80 -8.48
C GLN A 164 -3.09 10.10 -8.26
N GLY A 165 -3.72 11.25 -8.50
CA GLY A 165 -3.13 12.56 -8.22
C GLY A 165 -2.77 12.73 -6.74
N TRP A 166 -3.64 12.26 -5.83
CA TRP A 166 -3.38 12.26 -4.39
C TRP A 166 -2.17 11.42 -4.00
N ILE A 167 -2.06 10.22 -4.55
CA ILE A 167 -0.91 9.32 -4.33
C ILE A 167 0.38 9.99 -4.77
N ILE A 168 0.40 10.52 -6.01
CA ILE A 168 1.56 11.22 -6.58
C ILE A 168 1.93 12.43 -5.73
N PHE A 169 0.94 13.22 -5.30
CA PHE A 169 1.15 14.37 -4.41
C PHE A 169 1.84 13.94 -3.11
N CYS A 170 1.34 12.90 -2.44
CA CYS A 170 1.94 12.41 -1.20
C CYS A 170 3.39 11.94 -1.40
N LEU A 171 3.69 11.24 -2.50
CA LEU A 171 5.03 10.76 -2.81
C LEU A 171 6.00 11.92 -3.09
N ILE A 172 5.61 12.88 -3.95
CA ILE A 172 6.45 14.04 -4.26
C ILE A 172 6.72 14.86 -3.00
N TRP A 173 5.69 15.09 -2.18
CA TRP A 173 5.84 15.88 -0.95
C TRP A 173 6.72 15.18 0.07
N MET A 174 6.61 13.85 0.19
CA MET A 174 7.49 13.03 1.00
C MET A 174 8.96 13.20 0.58
N GLU A 175 9.25 13.09 -0.72
CA GLU A 175 10.62 13.26 -1.25
C GLU A 175 11.16 14.67 -0.98
N ILE A 176 10.36 15.71 -1.20
CA ILE A 176 10.76 17.11 -0.91
C ILE A 176 11.15 17.26 0.58
N ILE A 177 10.35 16.70 1.50
CA ILE A 177 10.65 16.77 2.93
C ILE A 177 11.94 16.03 3.26
N LEU A 178 12.13 14.84 2.72
CA LEU A 178 13.33 14.04 2.95
C LEU A 178 14.59 14.75 2.42
N ILE A 179 14.55 15.30 1.21
CA ILE A 179 15.65 16.07 0.62
C ILE A 179 15.96 17.30 1.48
N ARG A 180 14.94 18.06 1.91
CA ARG A 180 15.15 19.23 2.78
C ARG A 180 15.80 18.84 4.11
N LYS A 181 15.34 17.75 4.72
CA LYS A 181 15.87 17.26 6.00
C LYS A 181 17.28 16.68 5.88
N SER A 182 17.64 16.08 4.74
CA SER A 182 18.98 15.54 4.48
C SER A 182 20.05 16.63 4.29
N ARG A 183 19.67 17.82 3.82
CA ARG A 183 20.58 18.95 3.56
C ARG A 183 21.02 19.72 4.82
N ILE A 184 20.44 19.42 5.98
CA ILE A 184 20.80 20.11 7.23
C ILE A 184 22.17 19.61 7.70
N PRO A 185 23.21 20.50 7.84
CA PRO A 185 24.53 20.12 8.32
C PRO A 185 24.42 19.49 9.72
N GLY A 186 25.06 18.36 9.96
CA GLY A 186 25.03 17.60 11.23
C GLY A 186 24.09 16.42 11.26
N ARG A 187 23.17 16.24 10.29
CA ARG A 187 22.29 15.05 10.18
C ARG A 187 22.80 13.96 9.25
N LYS A 188 23.98 14.13 8.65
CA LYS A 188 24.58 13.11 7.75
C LYS A 188 24.82 11.74 8.40
N GLN A 189 24.84 11.67 9.73
CA GLN A 189 25.06 10.42 10.49
C GLN A 189 23.81 9.53 10.60
N PHE A 190 22.63 9.96 10.11
CA PHE A 190 21.41 9.16 10.17
C PHE A 190 21.21 8.22 8.96
N TRP A 191 22.15 8.20 8.01
CA TRP A 191 22.07 7.38 6.77
C TRP A 191 23.06 6.21 6.77
N LEU A 192 23.76 5.97 7.87
CA LEU A 192 24.55 4.77 8.13
C LEU A 192 23.90 3.96 9.24
#